data_4f70a7fbce07c1647c4e9a5a77c13749
#
_entry.id   4f70a7fbce07c1647c4e9a5a77c13749
#
_cell.length_a   1.000
_cell.length_b   1.000
_cell.length_c   1.000
_cell.angle_alpha   90.00
_cell.angle_beta   90.00
_cell.angle_gamma   90.00
#
_symmetry.space_group_name_H-M   'P 1'
#
loop_
_entity.id
_entity.type
_entity.pdbx_description
1 polymer ?
#
loop_
_entity_poly.entity_id
_entity_poly.type
_entity_poly.pdbx_seq_one_letter_code
_entity_poly.pdbx_strand_id
1 'polypeptide(L)'
;MAISSAPRTARASTGPRRTRAALPAVVLIGTLSGTLALSGCADPGASAASGGQPATTAARNGVVYNTSPDQQRIRAEKDAALAAKVPALIGKDGKLTVATTAGAIPLSFHATDDKTPIGVEVDLAQLVADKLGLDLDVQVTSWENWPLKTQSGDFEAVFSNVGINAARVKLFDFSSYRAAYMGFEAKKSSGYNIKGSDDISGLKISVGSGTNQEKILIAWN
;
A
#
# COMPACT_ATOMS: atom_id res chain seq x y z
N MET A 1 8.66 5.84 5.65
CA MET A 1 8.37 4.94 6.79
C MET A 1 7.69 5.76 7.88
N ALA A 2 6.61 5.26 8.45
CA ALA A 2 5.93 5.86 9.60
C ALA A 2 5.71 4.76 10.64
N ILE A 3 6.05 5.03 11.89
CA ILE A 3 5.95 4.10 13.03
C ILE A 3 5.08 4.79 14.09
N SER A 4 4.22 4.03 14.80
CA SER A 4 3.35 4.59 15.84
C SER A 4 4.14 4.85 17.13
N SER A 5 4.00 6.06 17.68
CA SER A 5 4.62 6.49 18.94
C SER A 5 3.68 6.48 20.16
N ALA A 6 2.41 6.06 20.00
CA ALA A 6 1.42 6.15 21.09
C ALA A 6 1.48 4.95 22.05
N PRO A 7 1.48 5.18 23.39
CA PRO A 7 1.38 4.10 24.37
C PRO A 7 -0.02 3.48 24.37
N ARG A 8 -0.08 2.14 24.25
CA ARG A 8 -1.33 1.37 24.38
C ARG A 8 -1.84 1.39 25.81
N THR A 9 -2.90 2.13 26.09
CA THR A 9 -3.72 1.88 27.28
C THR A 9 -4.71 0.77 26.96
N ALA A 10 -4.51 -0.41 27.54
CA ALA A 10 -5.43 -1.53 27.44
C ALA A 10 -6.75 -1.19 28.18
N ARG A 11 -7.81 -0.94 27.44
CA ARG A 11 -9.17 -0.84 27.99
C ARG A 11 -9.85 -2.19 27.82
N ALA A 12 -9.97 -2.94 28.91
CA ALA A 12 -10.80 -4.14 28.97
C ALA A 12 -12.27 -3.74 28.82
N SER A 13 -12.91 -4.15 27.74
CA SER A 13 -14.35 -4.03 27.50
C SER A 13 -14.99 -5.40 27.73
N THR A 14 -15.62 -5.59 28.91
CA THR A 14 -16.53 -6.69 29.18
C THR A 14 -17.91 -6.33 28.63
N GLY A 15 -18.26 -6.85 27.44
CA GLY A 15 -19.60 -6.77 26.87
C GLY A 15 -20.32 -8.14 26.96
N PRO A 16 -21.66 -8.19 27.17
CA PRO A 16 -22.39 -9.43 27.43
C PRO A 16 -22.54 -10.28 26.15
N ARG A 17 -22.29 -11.58 26.33
CA ARG A 17 -22.56 -12.62 25.32
C ARG A 17 -24.06 -12.70 25.03
N ARG A 18 -24.48 -12.39 23.83
CA ARG A 18 -25.79 -12.74 23.27
C ARG A 18 -25.71 -14.06 22.52
N THR A 19 -26.29 -15.09 23.05
CA THR A 19 -26.58 -16.36 22.38
C THR A 19 -27.60 -16.13 21.28
N ARG A 20 -27.26 -16.48 20.04
CA ARG A 20 -28.20 -16.53 18.92
C ARG A 20 -28.51 -17.99 18.59
N ALA A 21 -29.78 -18.33 18.66
CA ALA A 21 -30.35 -19.61 18.27
C ALA A 21 -30.20 -19.84 16.75
N ALA A 22 -29.86 -21.07 16.39
CA ALA A 22 -29.80 -21.54 15.01
C ALA A 22 -31.19 -21.98 14.54
N LEU A 23 -31.60 -21.55 13.36
CA LEU A 23 -32.72 -22.09 12.60
C LEU A 23 -32.19 -22.80 11.35
N PRO A 24 -32.72 -23.96 10.98
CA PRO A 24 -32.25 -24.71 9.82
C PRO A 24 -32.91 -24.16 8.54
N ALA A 25 -32.11 -23.86 7.53
CA ALA A 25 -32.59 -23.50 6.20
C ALA A 25 -32.64 -24.73 5.30
N VAL A 26 -33.82 -24.93 4.72
CA VAL A 26 -34.16 -25.97 3.73
C VAL A 26 -33.47 -25.64 2.39
N VAL A 27 -32.77 -26.61 1.83
CA VAL A 27 -32.16 -26.54 0.49
C VAL A 27 -33.22 -26.91 -0.55
N LEU A 28 -33.52 -26.00 -1.46
CA LEU A 28 -34.22 -26.27 -2.71
C LEU A 28 -33.21 -26.17 -3.86
N ILE A 29 -32.95 -27.29 -4.51
CA ILE A 29 -32.14 -27.39 -5.72
C ILE A 29 -33.06 -27.04 -6.91
N GLY A 30 -32.75 -25.94 -7.58
CA GLY A 30 -33.33 -25.55 -8.84
C GLY A 30 -32.26 -25.33 -9.89
N THR A 31 -32.07 -26.28 -10.81
CA THR A 31 -31.22 -26.14 -11.98
C THR A 31 -31.88 -25.25 -13.01
N LEU A 32 -31.32 -24.10 -13.32
CA LEU A 32 -31.65 -23.35 -14.53
C LEU A 32 -30.37 -22.85 -15.21
N SER A 33 -30.02 -23.55 -16.30
CA SER A 33 -28.94 -23.17 -17.20
C SER A 33 -29.36 -21.94 -18.00
N GLY A 34 -28.83 -20.78 -17.68
CA GLY A 34 -29.00 -19.55 -18.44
C GLY A 34 -27.62 -18.91 -18.70
N THR A 35 -27.12 -19.08 -19.92
CA THR A 35 -25.93 -18.39 -20.42
C THR A 35 -26.28 -16.91 -20.66
N LEU A 36 -25.97 -16.05 -19.69
CA LEU A 36 -25.92 -14.61 -19.93
C LEU A 36 -24.50 -14.23 -20.36
N ALA A 37 -24.36 -13.92 -21.64
CA ALA A 37 -23.16 -13.23 -22.14
C ALA A 37 -23.19 -11.77 -21.63
N LEU A 38 -22.40 -11.48 -20.60
CA LEU A 38 -22.07 -10.10 -20.22
C LEU A 38 -21.00 -9.60 -21.22
N SER A 39 -21.44 -8.79 -22.17
CA SER A 39 -20.55 -7.96 -22.98
C SER A 39 -19.95 -6.86 -22.08
N GLY A 40 -18.80 -7.14 -21.47
CA GLY A 40 -17.98 -6.13 -20.81
C GLY A 40 -17.41 -5.17 -21.86
N CYS A 41 -17.49 -3.87 -21.64
CA CYS A 41 -16.82 -2.85 -22.42
C CYS A 41 -15.30 -3.10 -22.40
N ALA A 42 -14.79 -3.70 -23.46
CA ALA A 42 -13.35 -3.85 -23.64
C ALA A 42 -12.77 -2.48 -24.02
N ASP A 43 -11.72 -2.08 -23.34
CA ASP A 43 -10.87 -0.95 -23.69
C ASP A 43 -10.23 -1.23 -25.08
N PRO A 44 -10.40 -0.36 -26.10
CA PRO A 44 -9.91 -0.61 -27.47
C PRO A 44 -8.38 -0.64 -27.61
N GLY A 45 -7.62 -0.57 -26.50
CA GLY A 45 -6.17 -0.70 -26.48
C GLY A 45 -5.62 -2.04 -26.02
N ALA A 46 -6.45 -2.96 -25.55
CA ALA A 46 -5.99 -4.27 -25.12
C ALA A 46 -6.00 -5.25 -26.29
N SER A 47 -4.86 -5.47 -26.90
CA SER A 47 -4.63 -6.62 -27.80
C SER A 47 -4.91 -7.90 -27.00
N ALA A 48 -5.90 -8.69 -27.44
CA ALA A 48 -6.17 -10.00 -26.89
C ALA A 48 -4.94 -10.90 -27.10
N ALA A 49 -4.16 -11.07 -26.03
CA ALA A 49 -3.09 -12.05 -25.99
C ALA A 49 -3.72 -13.43 -25.84
N SER A 50 -3.58 -14.28 -26.88
CA SER A 50 -3.81 -15.71 -26.82
C SER A 50 -3.11 -16.30 -25.61
N GLY A 51 -3.81 -17.09 -24.80
CA GLY A 51 -3.47 -17.95 -23.66
C GLY A 51 -1.99 -18.13 -23.26
N GLY A 52 -1.23 -17.07 -23.09
CA GLY A 52 0.13 -17.09 -22.57
C GLY A 52 0.13 -16.84 -21.07
N GLN A 53 1.03 -17.50 -20.39
CA GLN A 53 1.36 -17.26 -18.99
C GLN A 53 1.56 -15.75 -18.77
N PRO A 54 1.05 -15.16 -17.67
CA PRO A 54 1.23 -13.73 -17.42
C PRO A 54 2.70 -13.33 -17.51
N ALA A 55 2.99 -12.24 -18.22
CA ALA A 55 4.37 -11.78 -18.37
C ALA A 55 4.93 -11.45 -16.98
N THR A 56 6.06 -12.06 -16.62
CA THR A 56 6.74 -11.86 -15.33
C THR A 56 7.59 -10.58 -15.31
N THR A 57 7.47 -9.73 -16.31
CA THR A 57 8.18 -8.46 -16.42
C THR A 57 7.26 -7.35 -16.88
N ALA A 58 7.44 -6.16 -16.31
CA ALA A 58 6.82 -4.93 -16.78
C ALA A 58 7.89 -3.91 -17.15
N ALA A 59 7.65 -3.07 -18.16
CA ALA A 59 8.55 -2.00 -18.54
C ALA A 59 7.90 -0.63 -18.31
N ARG A 60 8.61 0.27 -17.65
CA ARG A 60 8.21 1.67 -17.47
C ARG A 60 9.41 2.58 -17.65
N ASN A 61 9.28 3.59 -18.51
CA ASN A 61 10.38 4.53 -18.82
C ASN A 61 11.70 3.85 -19.21
N GLY A 62 11.63 2.75 -19.98
CA GLY A 62 12.81 1.98 -20.42
C GLY A 62 13.42 1.06 -19.34
N VAL A 63 12.90 1.04 -18.13
CA VAL A 63 13.34 0.12 -17.08
C VAL A 63 12.42 -1.09 -17.04
N VAL A 64 13.03 -2.27 -17.05
CA VAL A 64 12.32 -3.55 -16.95
C VAL A 64 12.33 -4.01 -15.48
N TYR A 65 11.16 -4.30 -14.95
CA TYR A 65 10.98 -4.78 -13.57
C TYR A 65 10.60 -6.26 -13.59
N ASN A 66 11.20 -7.04 -12.68
CA ASN A 66 10.71 -8.39 -12.38
C ASN A 66 9.39 -8.25 -11.60
N THR A 67 8.31 -8.76 -12.17
CA THR A 67 6.97 -8.74 -11.57
C THR A 67 6.50 -10.10 -11.09
N SER A 68 7.38 -11.13 -11.11
CA SER A 68 7.04 -12.44 -10.54
C SER A 68 6.89 -12.36 -9.02
N PRO A 69 6.13 -13.24 -8.38
CA PRO A 69 6.09 -13.35 -6.93
C PRO A 69 7.43 -13.81 -6.34
N ASP A 70 8.24 -14.52 -7.13
CA ASP A 70 9.59 -14.95 -6.78
C ASP A 70 10.58 -13.78 -6.94
N GLN A 71 10.85 -13.10 -5.84
CA GLN A 71 11.81 -12.01 -5.78
C GLN A 71 13.11 -12.46 -5.11
N GLN A 72 14.22 -12.31 -5.81
CA GLN A 72 15.55 -12.47 -5.21
C GLN A 72 15.93 -11.17 -4.50
N ARG A 73 15.36 -10.96 -3.32
CA ARG A 73 15.62 -9.74 -2.53
C ARG A 73 17.04 -9.72 -1.98
N ILE A 74 17.62 -8.53 -1.96
CA ILE A 74 18.85 -8.27 -1.19
C ILE A 74 18.52 -8.50 0.28
N ARG A 75 19.40 -9.22 0.99
CA ARG A 75 19.26 -9.53 2.41
C ARG A 75 20.35 -8.84 3.21
N ALA A 76 20.08 -8.58 4.46
CA ALA A 76 21.04 -8.00 5.38
C ALA A 76 21.27 -8.91 6.60
N GLU A 77 22.46 -8.90 7.15
CA GLU A 77 22.74 -9.59 8.40
C GLU A 77 22.15 -8.81 9.59
N LYS A 78 21.71 -9.54 10.61
CA LYS A 78 21.23 -8.97 11.87
C LYS A 78 22.30 -8.12 12.54
N ASP A 79 21.90 -6.95 12.98
CA ASP A 79 22.68 -6.07 13.82
C ASP A 79 22.16 -6.13 15.26
N ALA A 80 22.89 -6.82 16.13
CA ALA A 80 22.47 -7.02 17.52
C ALA A 80 22.37 -5.71 18.31
N ALA A 81 23.22 -4.70 17.98
CA ALA A 81 23.19 -3.42 18.66
C ALA A 81 21.97 -2.58 18.26
N LEU A 82 21.52 -2.67 16.99
CA LEU A 82 20.28 -2.06 16.54
C LEU A 82 19.06 -2.81 17.08
N ALA A 83 19.06 -4.14 17.01
CA ALA A 83 17.97 -4.96 17.52
C ALA A 83 17.69 -4.72 19.01
N ALA A 84 18.74 -4.54 19.82
CA ALA A 84 18.60 -4.24 21.25
C ALA A 84 17.96 -2.86 21.56
N LYS A 85 17.89 -1.96 20.58
CA LYS A 85 17.26 -0.63 20.74
C LYS A 85 15.79 -0.61 20.34
N VAL A 86 15.28 -1.69 19.75
CA VAL A 86 13.88 -1.78 19.33
C VAL A 86 12.98 -1.78 20.56
N PRO A 87 11.94 -0.94 20.62
CA PRO A 87 10.96 -0.97 21.70
C PRO A 87 10.35 -2.35 21.87
N ALA A 88 10.15 -2.80 23.12
CA ALA A 88 9.66 -4.14 23.43
C ALA A 88 8.26 -4.46 22.84
N LEU A 89 7.56 -3.47 22.32
CA LEU A 89 6.26 -3.64 21.66
C LEU A 89 6.39 -4.04 20.19
N ILE A 90 7.53 -3.78 19.57
CA ILE A 90 7.80 -4.07 18.15
C ILE A 90 8.39 -5.48 18.05
N GLY A 91 7.88 -6.27 17.12
CA GLY A 91 8.41 -7.62 16.84
C GLY A 91 8.19 -8.63 17.96
N LYS A 92 7.17 -8.47 18.79
CA LYS A 92 6.88 -9.40 19.93
C LYS A 92 6.63 -10.84 19.51
N ASP A 93 6.09 -11.03 18.34
CA ASP A 93 5.78 -12.33 17.75
C ASP A 93 6.91 -12.84 16.83
N GLY A 94 8.06 -12.15 16.83
CA GLY A 94 9.19 -12.44 15.96
C GLY A 94 9.07 -11.86 14.56
N LYS A 95 8.04 -11.04 14.28
CA LYS A 95 7.79 -10.45 12.98
C LYS A 95 7.83 -8.92 13.05
N LEU A 96 8.20 -8.30 11.95
CA LEU A 96 7.96 -6.87 11.69
C LEU A 96 6.73 -6.76 10.78
N THR A 97 5.59 -6.38 11.34
CA THR A 97 4.35 -6.19 10.58
C THR A 97 4.33 -4.83 9.91
N VAL A 98 4.42 -4.84 8.57
CA VAL A 98 4.58 -3.66 7.74
C VAL A 98 3.38 -3.47 6.83
N ALA A 99 2.85 -2.25 6.78
CA ALA A 99 1.82 -1.91 5.79
C ALA A 99 2.41 -1.24 4.53
N THR A 100 1.79 -1.56 3.40
CA THR A 100 1.96 -0.86 2.12
C THR A 100 0.62 -0.73 1.40
N THR A 101 0.49 0.23 0.46
CA THR A 101 -0.73 0.39 -0.34
C THR A 101 -0.69 -0.36 -1.67
N ALA A 102 0.45 -0.89 -2.06
CA ALA A 102 0.67 -1.67 -3.29
C ALA A 102 0.11 -1.00 -4.57
N GLY A 103 0.14 0.34 -4.65
CA GLY A 103 -0.51 1.11 -5.72
C GLY A 103 0.43 1.79 -6.72
N ALA A 104 1.76 1.64 -6.61
CA ALA A 104 2.70 2.44 -7.41
C ALA A 104 3.97 1.69 -7.82
N ILE A 105 4.08 1.28 -9.08
CA ILE A 105 5.33 0.76 -9.68
C ILE A 105 6.33 1.91 -9.81
N PRO A 106 7.60 1.73 -9.41
CA PRO A 106 8.25 0.53 -8.85
C PRO A 106 8.28 0.48 -7.33
N LEU A 107 7.55 1.33 -6.63
CA LEU A 107 7.67 1.51 -5.18
C LEU A 107 7.07 0.32 -4.43
N SER A 108 5.77 0.10 -4.60
CA SER A 108 5.04 -1.01 -4.02
C SER A 108 3.85 -1.34 -4.91
N PHE A 109 3.72 -2.60 -5.30
CA PHE A 109 2.66 -3.09 -6.18
C PHE A 109 2.49 -4.60 -6.01
N HIS A 110 1.41 -5.17 -6.57
CA HIS A 110 1.23 -6.62 -6.58
C HIS A 110 2.05 -7.28 -7.68
N ALA A 111 2.60 -8.44 -7.38
CA ALA A 111 3.20 -9.32 -8.37
C ALA A 111 2.15 -9.85 -9.36
N THR A 112 2.56 -10.65 -10.33
CA THR A 112 1.68 -11.25 -11.36
C THR A 112 0.65 -12.23 -10.81
N ASP A 113 0.75 -12.61 -9.54
CA ASP A 113 -0.24 -13.42 -8.81
C ASP A 113 -1.37 -12.59 -8.18
N ASP A 114 -1.35 -11.26 -8.33
CA ASP A 114 -2.29 -10.29 -7.73
C ASP A 114 -2.40 -10.37 -6.20
N LYS A 115 -1.42 -10.97 -5.53
CA LYS A 115 -1.41 -11.21 -4.09
C LYS A 115 -0.14 -10.76 -3.42
N THR A 116 1.02 -11.14 -3.97
CA THR A 116 2.32 -10.90 -3.36
C THR A 116 2.73 -9.43 -3.54
N PRO A 117 2.88 -8.65 -2.45
CA PRO A 117 3.41 -7.30 -2.55
C PRO A 117 4.91 -7.34 -2.84
N ILE A 118 5.32 -6.57 -3.84
CA ILE A 118 6.70 -6.43 -4.29
C ILE A 118 7.04 -4.96 -4.57
N GLY A 119 8.31 -4.67 -4.73
CA GLY A 119 8.83 -3.35 -5.09
C GLY A 119 9.85 -2.82 -4.08
N VAL A 120 10.46 -1.70 -4.41
CA VAL A 120 11.58 -1.10 -3.65
C VAL A 120 11.23 -0.87 -2.17
N GLU A 121 10.01 -0.49 -1.87
CA GLU A 121 9.58 -0.24 -0.48
C GLU A 121 9.44 -1.54 0.32
N VAL A 122 9.02 -2.62 -0.35
CA VAL A 122 8.97 -3.96 0.27
C VAL A 122 10.40 -4.50 0.50
N ASP A 123 11.32 -4.25 -0.44
CA ASP A 123 12.72 -4.64 -0.30
C ASP A 123 13.40 -3.87 0.84
N LEU A 124 13.12 -2.57 0.99
CA LEU A 124 13.61 -1.78 2.11
C LEU A 124 13.05 -2.28 3.46
N ALA A 125 11.76 -2.64 3.50
CA ALA A 125 11.16 -3.24 4.68
C ALA A 125 11.84 -4.56 5.05
N GLN A 126 12.19 -5.39 4.04
CA GLN A 126 12.95 -6.64 4.25
C GLN A 126 14.32 -6.38 4.88
N LEU A 127 15.06 -5.40 4.35
CA LEU A 127 16.38 -5.04 4.91
C LEU A 127 16.29 -4.55 6.36
N VAL A 128 15.22 -3.82 6.70
CA VAL A 128 14.98 -3.38 8.09
C VAL A 128 14.66 -4.58 8.98
N ALA A 129 13.74 -5.46 8.56
CA ALA A 129 13.41 -6.67 9.31
C ALA A 129 14.65 -7.54 9.54
N ASP A 130 15.46 -7.77 8.50
CA ASP A 130 16.72 -8.52 8.59
C ASP A 130 17.68 -7.91 9.63
N LYS A 131 17.89 -6.57 9.60
CA LYS A 131 18.74 -5.86 10.55
C LYS A 131 18.26 -6.00 11.99
N LEU A 132 16.98 -6.08 12.20
CA LEU A 132 16.38 -6.29 13.51
C LEU A 132 16.34 -7.77 13.92
N GLY A 133 16.56 -8.69 12.99
CA GLY A 133 16.47 -10.14 13.18
C GLY A 133 15.02 -10.59 13.37
N LEU A 134 14.09 -9.95 12.64
CA LEU A 134 12.67 -10.25 12.60
C LEU A 134 12.29 -10.79 11.23
N ASP A 135 11.25 -11.63 11.18
CA ASP A 135 10.61 -12.00 9.93
C ASP A 135 9.75 -10.83 9.41
N LEU A 136 9.73 -10.61 8.10
CA LEU A 136 8.91 -9.58 7.51
C LEU A 136 7.48 -10.10 7.24
N ASP A 137 6.47 -9.41 7.78
CA ASP A 137 5.05 -9.59 7.45
C ASP A 137 4.53 -8.35 6.73
N VAL A 138 4.33 -8.42 5.41
CA VAL A 138 3.84 -7.30 4.61
C VAL A 138 2.35 -7.42 4.39
N GLN A 139 1.61 -6.41 4.82
CA GLN A 139 0.17 -6.33 4.66
C GLN A 139 -0.23 -5.19 3.74
N VAL A 140 -1.10 -5.49 2.76
CA VAL A 140 -1.64 -4.46 1.87
C VAL A 140 -2.85 -3.81 2.52
N THR A 141 -2.89 -2.49 2.52
CA THR A 141 -4.00 -1.69 3.07
C THR A 141 -4.34 -0.52 2.15
N SER A 142 -5.52 0.07 2.32
CA SER A 142 -5.85 1.31 1.62
C SER A 142 -5.12 2.52 2.21
N TRP A 143 -4.99 3.58 1.39
CA TRP A 143 -4.37 4.84 1.83
C TRP A 143 -5.10 5.47 3.02
N GLU A 144 -6.41 5.36 3.10
CA GLU A 144 -7.24 5.92 4.16
C GLU A 144 -7.07 5.17 5.49
N ASN A 145 -6.75 3.89 5.44
CA ASN A 145 -6.72 3.03 6.62
C ASN A 145 -5.38 3.00 7.34
N TRP A 146 -4.24 3.22 6.62
CA TRP A 146 -2.93 3.08 7.23
C TRP A 146 -2.74 3.95 8.48
N PRO A 147 -3.24 5.22 8.57
CA PRO A 147 -2.96 6.04 9.76
C PRO A 147 -3.60 5.47 11.03
N LEU A 148 -4.87 5.05 10.95
CA LEU A 148 -5.60 4.50 12.10
C LEU A 148 -5.03 3.14 12.52
N LYS A 149 -4.75 2.26 11.57
CA LYS A 149 -4.20 0.94 11.84
C LYS A 149 -2.78 0.99 12.40
N THR A 150 -1.98 1.98 12.00
CA THR A 150 -0.66 2.20 12.61
C THR A 150 -0.78 2.73 14.03
N GLN A 151 -1.72 3.66 14.29
CA GLN A 151 -1.97 4.17 15.64
C GLN A 151 -2.54 3.10 16.59
N SER A 152 -3.40 2.20 16.10
CA SER A 152 -3.91 1.06 16.88
C SER A 152 -2.84 0.01 17.15
N GLY A 153 -1.74 0.03 16.39
CA GLY A 153 -0.66 -0.94 16.46
C GLY A 153 -0.94 -2.23 15.68
N ASP A 154 -1.90 -2.21 14.75
CA ASP A 154 -2.09 -3.29 13.79
C ASP A 154 -0.91 -3.37 12.82
N PHE A 155 -0.28 -2.23 12.55
CA PHE A 155 0.97 -2.13 11.80
C PHE A 155 2.05 -1.49 12.68
N GLU A 156 3.23 -2.10 12.69
CA GLU A 156 4.39 -1.58 13.42
C GLU A 156 5.16 -0.54 12.60
N ALA A 157 5.14 -0.69 11.26
CA ALA A 157 5.72 0.28 10.33
C ALA A 157 4.92 0.38 9.03
N VAL A 158 5.11 1.49 8.31
CA VAL A 158 4.48 1.72 6.99
C VAL A 158 5.55 2.13 5.99
N PHE A 159 5.63 1.37 4.88
CA PHE A 159 6.45 1.66 3.72
C PHE A 159 5.53 1.85 2.50
N SER A 160 5.09 3.08 2.27
CA SER A 160 4.09 3.38 1.23
C SER A 160 4.16 4.82 0.74
N ASN A 161 5.36 5.29 0.41
CA ASN A 161 5.56 6.66 -0.09
C ASN A 161 4.89 7.74 0.80
N VAL A 162 4.85 7.52 2.09
CA VAL A 162 4.21 8.45 3.02
C VAL A 162 5.07 9.68 3.19
N GLY A 163 4.62 10.80 2.63
CA GLY A 163 5.32 12.08 2.77
C GLY A 163 5.26 12.64 4.19
N ILE A 164 6.38 13.18 4.66
CA ILE A 164 6.49 13.82 5.97
C ILE A 164 5.78 15.19 5.93
N ASN A 165 4.98 15.48 6.94
CA ASN A 165 4.37 16.81 7.13
C ASN A 165 4.09 17.08 8.62
N ALA A 166 3.85 18.35 8.96
CA ALA A 166 3.67 18.83 10.33
C ALA A 166 2.52 18.12 11.11
N ALA A 167 1.48 17.69 10.43
CA ALA A 167 0.37 16.98 11.07
C ALA A 167 0.76 15.53 11.40
N ARG A 168 1.45 14.85 10.48
CA ARG A 168 1.84 13.45 10.64
C ARG A 168 2.93 13.23 11.67
N VAL A 169 3.92 14.15 11.78
CA VAL A 169 4.99 14.04 12.78
C VAL A 169 4.50 14.20 14.23
N LYS A 170 3.26 14.63 14.43
CA LYS A 170 2.63 14.65 15.76
C LYS A 170 2.12 13.27 16.19
N LEU A 171 1.97 12.34 15.26
CA LEU A 171 1.35 11.03 15.46
C LEU A 171 2.31 9.87 15.20
N PHE A 172 3.34 10.09 14.39
CA PHE A 172 4.26 9.06 13.92
C PHE A 172 5.69 9.56 13.89
N ASP A 173 6.61 8.66 14.16
CA ASP A 173 8.04 8.85 13.89
C ASP A 173 8.34 8.54 12.42
N PHE A 174 9.21 9.33 11.81
CA PHE A 174 9.55 9.20 10.40
C PHE A 174 11.05 9.02 10.18
N SER A 175 11.39 8.14 9.25
CA SER A 175 12.71 8.05 8.66
C SER A 175 12.62 8.26 7.15
N SER A 176 13.39 9.21 6.61
CA SER A 176 13.44 9.45 5.17
C SER A 176 14.39 8.48 4.49
N TYR A 177 13.93 7.79 3.44
CA TYR A 177 14.75 6.88 2.63
C TYR A 177 14.86 7.31 1.15
N ARG A 178 14.06 8.29 0.73
CA ARG A 178 14.17 8.88 -0.61
C ARG A 178 13.58 10.28 -0.66
N ALA A 179 14.01 11.09 -1.63
CA ALA A 179 13.34 12.32 -2.03
C ALA A 179 12.33 12.02 -3.14
N ALA A 180 11.23 12.78 -3.16
CA ALA A 180 10.23 12.75 -4.22
C ALA A 180 9.84 14.16 -4.60
N TYR A 181 9.58 14.35 -5.90
CA TYR A 181 9.03 15.60 -6.42
C TYR A 181 7.56 15.39 -6.78
N MET A 182 6.78 16.45 -6.67
CA MET A 182 5.40 16.48 -7.13
C MET A 182 5.35 17.04 -8.54
N GLY A 183 4.43 16.51 -9.34
CA GLY A 183 4.23 16.96 -10.71
C GLY A 183 2.79 16.75 -11.13
N PHE A 184 2.43 17.34 -12.24
CA PHE A 184 1.15 17.11 -12.91
C PHE A 184 1.32 16.08 -14.01
N GLU A 185 0.37 15.18 -14.12
CA GLU A 185 0.24 14.26 -15.23
C GLU A 185 -0.98 14.63 -16.06
N ALA A 186 -0.81 14.74 -17.37
CA ALA A 186 -1.88 15.04 -18.32
C ALA A 186 -1.72 14.21 -19.58
N LYS A 187 -2.81 14.03 -20.33
CA LYS A 187 -2.73 13.40 -21.65
C LYS A 187 -1.78 14.20 -22.54
N LYS A 188 -0.87 13.53 -23.24
CA LYS A 188 0.07 14.18 -24.15
C LYS A 188 -0.63 15.09 -25.20
N SER A 189 -1.84 14.72 -25.62
CA SER A 189 -2.65 15.48 -26.58
C SER A 189 -3.39 16.67 -25.95
N SER A 190 -3.35 16.88 -24.64
CA SER A 190 -4.11 17.96 -23.97
C SER A 190 -3.50 19.35 -24.19
N GLY A 191 -2.22 19.42 -24.52
CA GLY A 191 -1.50 20.68 -24.70
C GLY A 191 -1.23 21.47 -23.42
N TYR A 192 -1.57 20.94 -22.24
CA TYR A 192 -1.28 21.61 -20.98
C TYR A 192 0.21 21.76 -20.73
N ASN A 193 0.63 22.94 -20.31
CA ASN A 193 2.01 23.24 -19.93
C ASN A 193 1.99 23.90 -18.54
N ILE A 194 1.82 23.09 -17.50
CA ILE A 194 1.65 23.53 -16.12
C ILE A 194 3.02 23.72 -15.49
N LYS A 195 3.36 24.94 -15.12
CA LYS A 195 4.61 25.33 -14.46
C LYS A 195 4.40 25.81 -13.03
N GLY A 196 3.20 26.22 -12.66
CA GLY A 196 2.88 26.75 -11.35
C GLY A 196 1.38 26.79 -11.06
N SER A 197 1.03 27.40 -9.93
CA SER A 197 -0.36 27.52 -9.46
C SER A 197 -1.28 28.24 -10.44
N ASP A 198 -0.77 29.29 -11.09
CA ASP A 198 -1.58 30.14 -11.97
C ASP A 198 -2.05 29.38 -13.24
N ASP A 199 -1.27 28.39 -13.68
CA ASP A 199 -1.56 27.60 -14.88
C ASP A 199 -2.70 26.58 -14.67
N ILE A 200 -3.12 26.34 -13.43
CA ILE A 200 -4.19 25.38 -13.11
C ILE A 200 -5.55 26.03 -12.86
N SER A 201 -5.61 27.37 -12.90
CA SER A 201 -6.86 28.09 -12.69
C SER A 201 -7.95 27.63 -13.66
N GLY A 202 -9.13 27.29 -13.13
CA GLY A 202 -10.27 26.78 -13.92
C GLY A 202 -10.14 25.33 -14.40
N LEU A 203 -9.03 24.64 -14.14
CA LEU A 203 -8.87 23.23 -14.50
C LEU A 203 -9.52 22.30 -13.47
N LYS A 204 -10.03 21.16 -13.94
CA LYS A 204 -10.46 20.07 -13.08
C LYS A 204 -9.27 19.11 -12.87
N ILE A 205 -8.83 18.98 -11.63
CA ILE A 205 -7.67 18.18 -11.24
C ILE A 205 -8.14 17.03 -10.36
N SER A 206 -7.74 15.80 -10.71
CA SER A 206 -7.95 14.63 -9.86
C SER A 206 -6.74 14.46 -8.94
N VAL A 207 -6.99 14.24 -7.66
CA VAL A 207 -5.95 14.05 -6.64
C VAL A 207 -6.44 13.05 -5.59
N GLY A 208 -5.53 12.26 -5.02
CA GLY A 208 -5.86 11.35 -3.93
C GLY A 208 -6.18 12.11 -2.63
N SER A 209 -7.29 11.76 -1.99
CA SER A 209 -7.67 12.35 -0.70
C SER A 209 -6.68 12.00 0.41
N GLY A 210 -6.49 12.91 1.38
CA GLY A 210 -5.56 12.76 2.51
C GLY A 210 -4.07 12.84 2.12
N THR A 211 -3.75 13.20 0.88
CA THR A 211 -2.36 13.31 0.39
C THR A 211 -1.76 14.71 0.62
N ASN A 212 -0.44 14.81 0.51
CA ASN A 212 0.22 16.11 0.50
C ASN A 212 -0.12 16.92 -0.76
N GLN A 213 -0.36 16.24 -1.86
CA GLN A 213 -0.77 16.83 -3.14
C GLN A 213 -2.12 17.53 -3.01
N GLU A 214 -3.11 16.89 -2.39
CA GLU A 214 -4.40 17.51 -2.12
C GLU A 214 -4.26 18.80 -1.28
N LYS A 215 -3.46 18.73 -0.22
CA LYS A 215 -3.25 19.92 0.64
C LYS A 215 -2.63 21.10 -0.11
N ILE A 216 -1.69 20.81 -1.02
CA ILE A 216 -1.06 21.85 -1.86
C ILE A 216 -2.08 22.45 -2.82
N LEU A 217 -2.89 21.60 -3.49
CA LEU A 217 -3.91 22.07 -4.41
C LEU A 217 -4.97 22.93 -3.71
N ILE A 218 -5.40 22.52 -2.50
CA ILE A 218 -6.32 23.32 -1.67
C ILE A 218 -5.70 24.68 -1.29
N ALA A 219 -4.39 24.70 -0.98
CA ALA A 219 -3.71 25.94 -0.64
C ALA A 219 -3.48 26.86 -1.85
N TRP A 220 -3.51 26.35 -3.07
CA TRP A 220 -3.38 27.12 -4.31
C TRP A 220 -4.72 27.61 -4.85
N ASN A 221 -5.84 27.10 -4.36
CA ASN A 221 -7.18 27.53 -4.74
C ASN A 221 -7.64 28.72 -3.90
#